data_c5ddae9b4b926ee464e4cae26afd543f
#
_entry.id   c5ddae9b4b926ee464e4cae26afd543f
#
_cell.length_a   1.000
_cell.length_b   1.000
_cell.length_c   1.000
_cell.angle_alpha   90.00
_cell.angle_beta   90.00
_cell.angle_gamma   90.00
#
_symmetry.space_group_name_H-M   'P 1'
#
loop_
_entity.id
_entity.type
_entity.pdbx_description
1 polymer ?
#
loop_
_entity_poly.entity_id
_entity_poly.type
_entity_poly.pdbx_seq_one_letter_code
_entity_poly.pdbx_strand_id
1 'polypeptide(L)'
;MEKEQKLMTVYFIDAKTMSCKLMEIENNLETFYKLINTDAIQIVARVINGKMTQIICDEKGKLKEHQFISATSSDFKETLVGNLIVKSTDKIIPTIINKYGVLVYDLRKDCKSNDNKKRNKRYN
;
A
#
# COMPACT_ATOMS: atom_id res chain seq x y z
N MET A 1 -6.37 -30.12 -16.78
CA MET A 1 -7.13 -28.97 -16.71
C MET A 1 -6.36 -27.79 -16.24
N GLU A 2 -6.50 -26.71 -16.95
CA GLU A 2 -5.72 -25.60 -16.60
C GLU A 2 -6.36 -24.73 -15.61
N LYS A 3 -5.61 -24.17 -14.73
CA LYS A 3 -6.14 -23.27 -13.79
C LYS A 3 -6.24 -21.92 -14.35
N GLU A 4 -7.34 -21.28 -14.11
CA GLU A 4 -7.48 -19.91 -14.49
C GLU A 4 -6.67 -19.05 -13.59
N GLN A 5 -5.93 -18.13 -14.16
CA GLN A 5 -5.27 -17.11 -13.39
C GLN A 5 -6.30 -16.12 -12.93
N LYS A 6 -6.28 -15.81 -11.64
CA LYS A 6 -7.15 -14.79 -11.16
C LYS A 6 -6.53 -13.44 -11.39
N LEU A 7 -7.30 -12.56 -11.98
CA LEU A 7 -6.86 -11.20 -12.22
C LEU A 7 -7.44 -10.29 -11.16
N MET A 8 -6.70 -9.26 -10.83
CA MET A 8 -7.19 -8.24 -9.94
C MET A 8 -6.80 -6.88 -10.46
N THR A 9 -7.65 -5.90 -10.19
CA THR A 9 -7.40 -4.54 -10.63
C THR A 9 -6.83 -3.76 -9.45
N VAL A 10 -5.71 -3.10 -9.67
CA VAL A 10 -4.98 -2.41 -8.62
C VAL A 10 -4.44 -1.11 -9.17
N TYR A 11 -4.00 -0.24 -8.27
CA TYR A 11 -3.16 0.87 -8.66
C TYR A 11 -1.71 0.46 -8.43
N PHE A 12 -0.92 0.58 -9.47
CA PHE A 12 0.52 0.35 -9.38
C PHE A 12 1.22 1.69 -9.29
N ILE A 13 2.05 1.86 -8.28
CA ILE A 13 2.79 3.11 -8.08
C ILE A 13 4.26 2.84 -8.33
N ASP A 14 4.80 3.52 -9.32
CA ASP A 14 6.23 3.47 -9.63
C ASP A 14 6.89 4.56 -8.82
N ALA A 15 7.73 4.17 -7.86
CA ALA A 15 8.32 5.13 -6.93
C ALA A 15 9.29 6.07 -7.60
N LYS A 16 9.94 5.61 -8.66
CA LYS A 16 10.97 6.42 -9.30
C LYS A 16 10.38 7.63 -9.99
N THR A 17 9.22 7.48 -10.62
CA THR A 17 8.56 8.56 -11.36
C THR A 17 7.35 9.09 -10.63
N MET A 18 6.91 8.39 -9.59
CA MET A 18 5.65 8.62 -8.89
C MET A 18 4.45 8.57 -9.80
N SER A 19 4.53 7.74 -10.84
CA SER A 19 3.38 7.48 -11.68
C SER A 19 2.47 6.48 -10.99
N CYS A 20 1.17 6.65 -11.19
CA CYS A 20 0.15 5.82 -10.60
C CYS A 20 -0.77 5.34 -11.71
N LYS A 21 -0.81 4.04 -11.92
CA LYS A 21 -1.59 3.47 -13.02
C LYS A 21 -2.56 2.45 -12.50
N LEU A 22 -3.77 2.50 -13.02
CA LEU A 22 -4.75 1.44 -12.78
C LEU A 22 -4.41 0.29 -13.72
N MET A 23 -4.18 -0.89 -13.19
CA MET A 23 -3.77 -2.03 -13.98
C MET A 23 -4.51 -3.28 -13.54
N GLU A 24 -4.67 -4.19 -14.48
CA GLU A 24 -5.15 -5.52 -14.16
C GLU A 24 -3.95 -6.45 -14.14
N ILE A 25 -3.73 -7.15 -13.04
CA ILE A 25 -2.57 -8.01 -12.87
C ILE A 25 -2.98 -9.37 -12.38
N GLU A 26 -2.10 -10.34 -12.56
CA GLU A 26 -2.33 -11.66 -12.00
C GLU A 26 -2.09 -11.63 -10.51
N ASN A 27 -2.97 -12.29 -9.78
CA ASN A 27 -2.90 -12.31 -8.32
C ASN A 27 -2.01 -13.47 -7.87
N ASN A 28 -0.69 -13.33 -8.04
CA ASN A 28 0.25 -14.33 -7.60
C ASN A 28 1.57 -13.67 -7.21
N LEU A 29 2.37 -14.41 -6.48
CA LEU A 29 3.61 -13.89 -5.92
C LEU A 29 4.62 -13.49 -7.00
N GLU A 30 4.67 -14.26 -8.07
CA GLU A 30 5.64 -13.97 -9.11
C GLU A 30 5.38 -12.61 -9.74
N THR A 31 4.12 -12.29 -10.00
CA THR A 31 3.75 -10.98 -10.53
C THR A 31 4.10 -9.87 -9.56
N PHE A 32 3.84 -10.09 -8.27
CA PHE A 32 4.15 -9.08 -7.25
C PHE A 32 5.65 -8.85 -7.18
N TYR A 33 6.46 -9.91 -7.20
CA TYR A 33 7.91 -9.78 -7.16
C TYR A 33 8.43 -8.96 -8.33
N LYS A 34 7.87 -9.20 -9.51
CA LYS A 34 8.30 -8.47 -10.70
C LYS A 34 7.94 -6.99 -10.63
N LEU A 35 6.72 -6.68 -10.25
CA LEU A 35 6.26 -5.30 -10.22
C LEU A 35 6.95 -4.50 -9.13
N ILE A 36 7.11 -5.10 -7.96
CA ILE A 36 7.77 -4.44 -6.85
C ILE A 36 9.29 -4.44 -7.02
N ASN A 37 9.79 -5.33 -7.85
CA ASN A 37 11.22 -5.49 -8.11
C ASN A 37 11.95 -5.95 -6.86
N THR A 38 11.49 -7.07 -6.32
CA THR A 38 12.05 -7.61 -5.09
C THR A 38 11.84 -9.12 -5.05
N ASP A 39 12.53 -9.79 -4.17
CA ASP A 39 12.30 -11.20 -3.89
C ASP A 39 11.61 -11.41 -2.54
N ALA A 40 11.17 -10.35 -1.89
CA ALA A 40 10.49 -10.45 -0.61
C ALA A 40 9.48 -9.30 -0.49
N ILE A 41 8.21 -9.65 -0.45
CA ILE A 41 7.17 -8.64 -0.34
C ILE A 41 6.55 -8.68 1.04
N GLN A 42 5.93 -7.58 1.41
CA GLN A 42 5.15 -7.43 2.62
C GLN A 42 3.80 -6.85 2.25
N ILE A 43 2.75 -7.34 2.88
CA ILE A 43 1.42 -6.78 2.67
C ILE A 43 1.04 -6.05 3.95
N VAL A 44 0.78 -4.76 3.83
CA VAL A 44 0.40 -3.94 4.97
C VAL A 44 -1.03 -3.46 4.75
N ALA A 45 -1.74 -3.22 5.84
CA ALA A 45 -3.09 -2.69 5.79
C ALA A 45 -3.06 -1.26 6.29
N ARG A 46 -3.57 -0.35 5.48
CA ARG A 46 -3.56 1.07 5.81
C ARG A 46 -4.90 1.67 5.44
N VAL A 47 -5.27 2.72 6.14
CA VAL A 47 -6.54 3.37 5.89
C VAL A 47 -6.35 4.49 4.88
N ILE A 48 -7.03 4.41 3.76
CA ILE A 48 -6.99 5.44 2.73
C ILE A 48 -8.41 5.92 2.54
N ASN A 49 -8.61 7.21 2.78
CA ASN A 49 -9.94 7.83 2.65
C ASN A 49 -10.99 7.05 3.43
N GLY A 50 -10.65 6.67 4.66
CA GLY A 50 -11.58 5.99 5.53
C GLY A 50 -11.78 4.51 5.27
N LYS A 51 -11.07 3.94 4.30
CA LYS A 51 -11.24 2.53 3.93
C LYS A 51 -9.96 1.77 4.16
N MET A 52 -10.08 0.60 4.77
CA MET A 52 -8.95 -0.28 4.97
C MET A 52 -8.50 -0.82 3.62
N THR A 53 -7.23 -0.60 3.30
CA THR A 53 -6.69 -0.94 2.00
C THR A 53 -5.40 -1.72 2.19
N GLN A 54 -5.25 -2.79 1.42
CA GLN A 54 -4.00 -3.56 1.45
C GLN A 54 -3.02 -2.97 0.44
N ILE A 55 -1.77 -2.86 0.87
CA ILE A 55 -0.70 -2.35 0.01
C ILE A 55 0.41 -3.39 0.03
N ILE A 56 0.84 -3.81 -1.16
CA ILE A 56 1.96 -4.74 -1.31
C ILE A 56 3.21 -3.92 -1.55
N CYS A 57 4.22 -4.13 -0.74
CA CYS A 57 5.45 -3.37 -0.82
C CYS A 57 6.65 -4.28 -0.64
N ASP A 58 7.83 -3.71 -0.82
CA ASP A 58 9.10 -4.43 -0.68
C ASP A 58 9.42 -4.57 0.80
N GLU A 59 9.48 -5.79 1.28
CA GLU A 59 9.80 -6.04 2.69
C GLU A 59 11.14 -5.47 3.08
N LYS A 60 12.08 -5.43 2.14
CA LYS A 60 13.44 -4.97 2.39
C LYS A 60 13.70 -3.59 1.82
N GLY A 61 12.65 -2.87 1.46
CA GLY A 61 12.82 -1.62 0.73
C GLY A 61 13.68 -0.61 1.45
N LYS A 62 13.49 -0.48 2.77
CA LYS A 62 14.25 0.52 3.53
C LYS A 62 15.70 0.14 3.74
N LEU A 63 16.07 -1.09 3.44
CA LEU A 63 17.45 -1.54 3.56
C LEU A 63 18.24 -1.36 2.25
N LYS A 64 17.54 -1.03 1.16
CA LYS A 64 18.18 -0.87 -0.14
C LYS A 64 18.60 0.56 -0.34
N GLU A 65 19.71 0.73 -1.02
CA GLU A 65 20.18 2.07 -1.37
C GLU A 65 19.36 2.64 -2.50
N HIS A 66 19.20 3.94 -2.50
CA HIS A 66 18.58 4.69 -3.61
C HIS A 66 17.12 4.37 -3.83
N GLN A 67 16.42 4.01 -2.76
CA GLN A 67 14.99 3.82 -2.86
C GLN A 67 14.27 5.15 -2.62
N PHE A 68 13.17 5.33 -3.32
CA PHE A 68 12.38 6.55 -3.19
C PHE A 68 11.18 6.28 -2.29
N ILE A 69 10.82 7.27 -1.48
CA ILE A 69 9.63 7.20 -0.66
C ILE A 69 8.43 7.34 -1.57
N SER A 70 7.51 6.37 -1.51
CA SER A 70 6.32 6.37 -2.35
C SER A 70 5.04 6.57 -1.56
N ALA A 71 5.09 6.38 -0.25
CA ALA A 71 3.91 6.59 0.60
C ALA A 71 4.36 6.99 1.99
N THR A 72 3.49 7.70 2.68
CA THR A 72 3.76 8.12 4.05
C THR A 72 2.46 8.17 4.83
N SER A 73 2.56 7.99 6.14
CA SER A 73 1.40 8.17 7.00
C SER A 73 1.07 9.66 7.10
N SER A 74 -0.17 9.95 7.49
CA SER A 74 -0.64 11.33 7.57
C SER A 74 0.13 12.13 8.62
N ASP A 75 0.73 11.49 9.61
CA ASP A 75 1.57 12.16 10.60
C ASP A 75 3.05 12.14 10.23
N PHE A 76 3.38 11.59 9.05
CA PHE A 76 4.74 11.54 8.51
C PHE A 76 5.72 10.72 9.34
N LYS A 77 5.21 9.84 10.20
CA LYS A 77 6.07 9.02 11.05
C LYS A 77 6.40 7.68 10.45
N GLU A 78 5.63 7.25 9.47
CA GLU A 78 5.88 5.99 8.79
C GLU A 78 5.98 6.25 7.30
N THR A 79 6.89 5.56 6.63
CA THR A 79 7.02 5.68 5.18
C THR A 79 7.09 4.31 4.57
N LEU A 80 6.67 4.22 3.31
CA LEU A 80 6.89 3.05 2.48
C LEU A 80 7.78 3.50 1.32
N VAL A 81 8.72 2.65 0.93
CA VAL A 81 9.66 2.99 -0.12
C VAL A 81 9.54 1.97 -1.25
N GLY A 82 9.90 2.41 -2.44
CA GLY A 82 9.89 1.54 -3.62
C GLY A 82 8.51 1.45 -4.23
N ASN A 83 8.39 0.61 -5.24
CA ASN A 83 7.13 0.44 -5.96
C ASN A 83 6.07 -0.17 -5.04
N LEU A 84 4.84 0.18 -5.28
CA LEU A 84 3.71 -0.30 -4.47
C LEU A 84 2.62 -0.83 -5.37
N ILE A 85 1.93 -1.86 -4.87
CA ILE A 85 0.68 -2.32 -5.47
C ILE A 85 -0.42 -2.05 -4.44
N VAL A 86 -1.33 -1.14 -4.78
CA VAL A 86 -2.42 -0.74 -3.88
C VAL A 86 -3.66 -1.48 -4.33
N LYS A 87 -4.20 -2.34 -3.45
CA LYS A 87 -5.34 -3.17 -3.79
C LYS A 87 -6.62 -2.38 -3.60
N SER A 88 -6.82 -1.44 -4.52
CA SER A 88 -7.97 -0.56 -4.51
C SER A 88 -8.17 -0.03 -5.91
N THR A 89 -9.40 0.27 -6.25
CA THR A 89 -9.72 0.94 -7.51
C THR A 89 -10.29 2.34 -7.26
N ASP A 90 -10.20 2.82 -6.03
CA ASP A 90 -10.75 4.10 -5.65
C ASP A 90 -9.95 5.23 -6.28
N LYS A 91 -10.64 6.09 -7.02
CA LYS A 91 -10.00 7.19 -7.74
C LYS A 91 -9.38 8.22 -6.83
N ILE A 92 -9.60 8.12 -5.53
CA ILE A 92 -8.94 9.00 -4.59
C ILE A 92 -7.42 8.74 -4.58
N ILE A 93 -6.99 7.52 -4.96
CA ILE A 93 -5.57 7.16 -4.91
C ILE A 93 -4.73 8.11 -5.77
N PRO A 94 -4.98 8.24 -7.08
CA PRO A 94 -4.17 9.18 -7.86
C PRO A 94 -4.38 10.63 -7.46
N THR A 95 -5.56 10.96 -6.93
CA THR A 95 -5.81 12.32 -6.47
C THR A 95 -4.90 12.69 -5.31
N ILE A 96 -4.72 11.76 -4.37
CA ILE A 96 -3.84 11.98 -3.23
C ILE A 96 -2.40 12.16 -3.70
N ILE A 97 -1.97 11.31 -4.63
CA ILE A 97 -0.60 11.37 -5.13
C ILE A 97 -0.37 12.71 -5.85
N ASN A 98 -1.34 13.16 -6.63
CA ASN A 98 -1.21 14.45 -7.30
C ASN A 98 -1.12 15.60 -6.32
N LYS A 99 -1.84 15.49 -5.21
CA LYS A 99 -1.86 16.58 -4.23
C LYS A 99 -0.59 16.65 -3.40
N TYR A 100 -0.06 15.49 -2.99
CA TYR A 100 1.02 15.44 -2.03
C TYR A 100 2.35 14.97 -2.61
N GLY A 101 2.35 14.49 -3.84
CA GLY A 101 3.56 13.95 -4.44
C GLY A 101 3.87 12.53 -4.04
N VAL A 102 3.16 11.98 -3.06
CA VAL A 102 3.27 10.60 -2.62
C VAL A 102 1.89 10.16 -2.14
N LEU A 103 1.72 8.87 -1.99
CA LEU A 103 0.49 8.36 -1.40
C LEU A 103 0.50 8.66 0.10
N VAL A 104 -0.58 9.21 0.62
CA VAL A 104 -0.71 9.50 2.04
C VAL A 104 -1.85 8.65 2.60
N TYR A 105 -1.60 8.00 3.71
CA TYR A 105 -2.56 7.10 4.34
C TYR A 105 -2.60 7.35 5.84
N ASP A 106 -3.65 6.87 6.49
CA ASP A 106 -3.74 6.90 7.93
C ASP A 106 -3.30 5.55 8.47
N LEU A 107 -2.69 5.55 9.64
CA LEU A 107 -2.37 4.30 10.29
C LEU A 107 -3.67 3.64 10.75
N ARG A 108 -3.63 2.31 10.84
CA ARG A 108 -4.80 1.59 11.26
C ARG A 108 -5.20 2.00 12.67
N LYS A 109 -6.46 2.38 12.85
CA LYS A 109 -6.98 2.67 14.15
C LYS A 109 -7.73 1.45 14.65
N ASP A 110 -7.50 1.13 15.89
CA ASP A 110 -8.30 0.08 16.52
C ASP A 110 -9.61 0.65 16.93
N CYS A 111 -10.51 0.20 16.69
CA CYS A 111 -11.70 0.90 16.86
C CYS A 111 -12.67 0.22 17.61
N LYS A 112 -11.73 0.65 17.39
CA LYS A 112 -12.21 0.32 17.87
C LYS A 112 -12.75 -0.07 18.16
N SER A 113 -12.64 0.30 18.07
CA SER A 113 -13.15 0.03 18.34
C SER A 113 -13.40 -0.22 18.51
N ASN A 114 -13.35 0.22 18.91
CA ASN A 114 -13.70 0.10 19.34
C ASN A 114 -13.64 -0.29 19.62
N ASP A 115 -13.65 0.13 20.06
CA ASP A 115 -13.69 -0.04 20.65
C ASP A 115 -13.23 -0.35 21.02
N ASN A 116 -13.20 0.15 21.53
CA ASN A 116 -13.00 0.07 22.25
C ASN A 116 -12.47 -0.08 22.57
N LYS A 117 -12.45 0.35 23.05
CA LYS A 117 -12.24 0.32 23.75
C LYS A 117 -11.70 0.01 24.04
N LYS A 118 -11.76 0.34 24.33
CA LYS A 118 -11.50 0.16 25.02
C LYS A 118 -10.73 -0.27 25.22
N ARG A 119 -10.70 0.11 25.44
CA ARG A 119 -10.29 -0.15 26.06
C ARG A 119 -9.55 -0.24 26.18
N ASN A 120 -9.62 0.22 26.12
CA ASN A 120 -9.20 0.29 26.65
C ASN A 120 -8.39 0.36 26.74
N LYS A 121 -8.33 0.68 27.07
CA LYS A 121 -7.93 0.89 27.51
C LYS A 121 -6.90 0.76 27.67
N ARG A 122 -6.91 1.20 27.89
CA ARG A 122 -6.38 1.25 28.27
C ARG A 122 -5.56 1.26 28.39
N TYR A 123 -5.62 1.77 28.24
CA TYR A 123 -5.45 1.87 28.54
C TYR A 123 -5.45 1.86 28.67
N ASN A 124 -5.52 2.31 28.82
CA ASN A 124 -5.98 2.30 29.13
C ASN A 124 -6.05 2.03 29.13
#